data_cbe5c9565cfc2de08005bc8efe22d36d
#
_entry.id   cbe5c9565cfc2de08005bc8efe22d36d
#
_cell.length_a   1.000
_cell.length_b   1.000
_cell.length_c   1.000
_cell.angle_alpha   90.00
_cell.angle_beta   90.00
_cell.angle_gamma   90.00
#
_symmetry.space_group_name_H-M   'P 1'
#
loop_
_entity.id
_entity.type
_entity.pdbx_description
1 polymer ?
#
loop_
_entity_poly.entity_id
_entity_poly.type
_entity_poly.pdbx_seq_one_letter_code
_entity_poly.pdbx_strand_id
1 'polypeptide(L)'
;MSRSNVNLLDLPDEILLIILKKLNNIDVLYSFIDVNNEHLNSVAQEKIFSDTLNFVSIDNVSAIDQEKLDRFCQDILPKIHENVKCFILEPISMEYILLAADYRNLTELQLFNFTQEVALNYFTNESSIRYIFQEKITNLIIANNDKRKWNGSLENYSRNVYEQILKFFKNLKHLSIIETFNPLYPPLSLCDLPSTIFFSSTLTHLCIKVHTLDDCLYLLDGRLKQLTTCIIRISDRSKSSSIVHNMDDLPNLKCFSLKCYPRINNYDEKILPLLHRMKYLETLTLYLHIKNRNRFIDNSHLQNEILLYMPCLHSFTFYISTSDDTNDLFRYVPSQDIQRIATNSGHEQCMANIIKYNSNRQAVCSIFSLPFLFDCLQDIGNIFPDTVFKYVTKLWIVDVMSFNHEFFIRISQSFPLLDKLHVTSSKLQLSYNMDAFSSDNSQSYSIVKYPHLTALHVMNANIDNIEEFLNETKAYVPCLTVLIINYKDLKLVTKNFTREETRRNCTKIKELMLNLLVQMKELYHYFPSL
;
A
#
# COMPACT_ATOMS: atom_id res chain seq x y z
N MET A 1 -50.61 21.90 -8.42
CA MET A 1 -50.09 20.65 -7.81
C MET A 1 -49.35 21.04 -6.55
N SER A 2 -49.95 20.82 -5.39
CA SER A 2 -49.26 21.08 -4.10
C SER A 2 -48.16 20.02 -3.94
N ARG A 3 -46.91 20.44 -3.83
CA ARG A 3 -45.82 19.56 -3.41
C ARG A 3 -46.12 19.19 -1.95
N SER A 4 -46.62 17.98 -1.71
CA SER A 4 -46.60 17.42 -0.37
C SER A 4 -45.14 17.28 0.04
N ASN A 5 -44.68 18.08 1.00
CA ASN A 5 -43.38 17.89 1.64
C ASN A 5 -43.49 16.55 2.38
N VAL A 6 -42.86 15.51 1.85
CA VAL A 6 -42.73 14.23 2.56
C VAL A 6 -41.76 14.48 3.70
N ASN A 7 -42.23 14.30 4.93
CA ASN A 7 -41.40 14.46 6.12
C ASN A 7 -40.56 13.18 6.30
N LEU A 8 -39.35 13.30 6.83
CA LEU A 8 -38.49 12.15 7.09
C LEU A 8 -39.19 11.09 7.97
N LEU A 9 -40.05 11.54 8.87
CA LEU A 9 -40.80 10.70 9.80
C LEU A 9 -41.98 9.95 9.16
N ASP A 10 -42.36 10.32 7.95
CA ASP A 10 -43.45 9.66 7.19
C ASP A 10 -42.94 8.51 6.32
N LEU A 11 -41.59 8.28 6.32
CA LEU A 11 -40.99 7.23 5.52
C LEU A 11 -41.07 5.87 6.24
N PRO A 12 -41.28 4.77 5.47
CA PRO A 12 -41.18 3.42 5.99
C PRO A 12 -39.79 3.14 6.61
N ASP A 13 -39.73 2.24 7.61
CA ASP A 13 -38.49 1.89 8.33
C ASP A 13 -37.37 1.45 7.39
N GLU A 14 -37.69 0.71 6.33
CA GLU A 14 -36.70 0.24 5.36
C GLU A 14 -36.03 1.40 4.62
N ILE A 15 -36.80 2.44 4.30
CA ILE A 15 -36.26 3.64 3.62
C ILE A 15 -35.45 4.47 4.59
N LEU A 16 -35.92 4.64 5.83
CA LEU A 16 -35.16 5.31 6.89
C LEU A 16 -33.82 4.61 7.13
N LEU A 17 -33.82 3.28 7.24
CA LEU A 17 -32.59 2.49 7.40
C LEU A 17 -31.62 2.68 6.22
N ILE A 18 -32.14 2.71 4.99
CA ILE A 18 -31.29 2.95 3.80
C ILE A 18 -30.64 4.34 3.85
N ILE A 19 -31.38 5.35 4.29
CA ILE A 19 -30.86 6.73 4.42
C ILE A 19 -29.83 6.80 5.55
N LEU A 20 -30.18 6.29 6.73
CA LEU A 20 -29.31 6.35 7.91
C LEU A 20 -28.00 5.56 7.75
N LYS A 21 -28.04 4.43 7.01
CA LYS A 21 -26.82 3.67 6.64
C LYS A 21 -25.81 4.46 5.78
N LYS A 22 -26.20 5.59 5.22
CA LYS A 22 -25.25 6.49 4.52
C LYS A 22 -24.53 7.45 5.46
N LEU A 23 -24.96 7.56 6.69
CA LEU A 23 -24.33 8.36 7.73
C LEU A 23 -23.37 7.49 8.54
N ASN A 24 -22.46 8.16 9.30
CA ASN A 24 -21.64 7.46 10.27
C ASN A 24 -22.52 6.98 11.45
N ASN A 25 -22.31 5.75 11.91
CA ASN A 25 -23.06 5.16 13.02
C ASN A 25 -23.04 6.06 14.28
N ILE A 26 -21.88 6.68 14.56
CA ILE A 26 -21.75 7.64 15.68
C ILE A 26 -22.71 8.81 15.53
N ASP A 27 -22.88 9.35 14.32
CA ASP A 27 -23.76 10.50 14.10
C ASP A 27 -25.24 10.09 14.18
N VAL A 28 -25.59 8.90 13.73
CA VAL A 28 -26.94 8.33 13.87
C VAL A 28 -27.29 8.15 15.33
N LEU A 29 -26.45 7.48 16.10
CA LEU A 29 -26.66 7.24 17.52
C LEU A 29 -26.73 8.56 18.32
N TYR A 30 -25.81 9.49 18.07
CA TYR A 30 -25.78 10.79 18.72
C TYR A 30 -27.02 11.62 18.46
N SER A 31 -27.53 11.58 17.22
CA SER A 31 -28.67 12.40 16.81
C SER A 31 -30.03 11.83 17.22
N PHE A 32 -30.15 10.51 17.32
CA PHE A 32 -31.46 9.87 17.42
C PHE A 32 -31.69 9.06 18.71
N ILE A 33 -30.64 8.72 19.48
CA ILE A 33 -30.84 8.12 20.81
C ILE A 33 -31.33 9.20 21.79
N ASP A 34 -32.36 8.87 22.55
CA ASP A 34 -33.04 9.75 23.54
C ASP A 34 -33.69 11.00 22.93
N VAL A 35 -33.96 10.96 21.64
CA VAL A 35 -34.83 11.97 21.01
C VAL A 35 -36.29 11.71 21.39
N ASN A 36 -37.06 12.77 21.58
CA ASN A 36 -38.50 12.73 21.93
C ASN A 36 -39.37 12.23 20.74
N ASN A 37 -38.90 11.14 20.07
CA ASN A 37 -39.57 10.44 19.00
C ASN A 37 -39.24 8.94 19.11
N GLU A 38 -40.19 8.15 19.57
CA GLU A 38 -40.04 6.71 19.82
C GLU A 38 -39.66 5.93 18.55
N HIS A 39 -40.17 6.32 17.39
CA HIS A 39 -39.89 5.68 16.12
C HIS A 39 -38.41 5.83 15.71
N LEU A 40 -37.88 7.07 15.68
CA LEU A 40 -36.46 7.32 15.37
C LEU A 40 -35.53 6.71 16.39
N ASN A 41 -35.90 6.75 17.67
CA ASN A 41 -35.12 6.14 18.73
C ASN A 41 -35.05 4.60 18.57
N SER A 42 -36.15 3.97 18.21
CA SER A 42 -36.19 2.51 17.92
C SER A 42 -35.30 2.14 16.72
N VAL A 43 -35.44 2.90 15.63
CA VAL A 43 -34.60 2.69 14.42
C VAL A 43 -33.11 2.88 14.71
N ALA A 44 -32.74 3.89 15.51
CA ALA A 44 -31.35 4.14 15.87
C ALA A 44 -30.76 3.04 16.81
N GLN A 45 -31.58 2.35 17.59
CA GLN A 45 -31.17 1.23 18.44
C GLN A 45 -30.98 -0.08 17.66
N GLU A 46 -31.33 -0.11 16.37
CA GLU A 46 -31.06 -1.28 15.54
C GLU A 46 -29.59 -1.68 15.62
N LYS A 47 -29.35 -2.98 15.75
CA LYS A 47 -27.99 -3.54 15.92
C LYS A 47 -26.98 -3.09 14.86
N ILE A 48 -27.46 -2.78 13.68
CA ILE A 48 -26.63 -2.33 12.54
C ILE A 48 -25.90 -1.02 12.81
N PHE A 49 -26.42 -0.16 13.69
CA PHE A 49 -25.77 1.11 14.06
C PHE A 49 -24.91 0.99 15.31
N SER A 50 -25.08 -0.07 16.10
CA SER A 50 -24.42 -0.25 17.40
C SER A 50 -23.36 -1.35 17.43
N ASP A 51 -23.22 -2.19 16.39
CA ASP A 51 -22.24 -3.28 16.38
C ASP A 51 -20.81 -2.81 16.10
N THR A 52 -20.63 -1.75 15.30
CA THR A 52 -19.34 -1.16 14.95
C THR A 52 -19.35 0.35 15.17
N LEU A 53 -18.54 0.82 16.11
CA LEU A 53 -18.48 2.23 16.49
C LEU A 53 -17.12 2.84 16.15
N ASN A 54 -17.14 3.85 15.27
CA ASN A 54 -15.93 4.54 14.80
C ASN A 54 -15.81 5.94 15.45
N PHE A 55 -14.92 6.07 16.43
CA PHE A 55 -14.60 7.31 17.12
C PHE A 55 -13.38 8.07 16.54
N VAL A 56 -12.89 7.64 15.38
CA VAL A 56 -11.76 8.29 14.72
C VAL A 56 -12.27 9.36 13.76
N SER A 57 -11.72 10.57 13.85
CA SER A 57 -12.03 11.64 12.90
C SER A 57 -11.43 11.37 11.54
N ILE A 58 -12.26 11.36 10.49
CA ILE A 58 -11.82 11.11 9.11
C ILE A 58 -10.98 12.28 8.54
N ASP A 59 -11.17 13.48 9.08
CA ASP A 59 -10.61 14.71 8.50
C ASP A 59 -9.29 15.20 9.12
N ASN A 60 -8.64 14.43 9.98
CA ASN A 60 -7.37 14.79 10.67
C ASN A 60 -7.36 16.15 11.41
N VAL A 61 -8.50 16.76 11.66
CA VAL A 61 -8.57 18.14 12.15
C VAL A 61 -8.82 18.26 13.65
N SER A 62 -9.44 17.25 14.26
CA SER A 62 -9.58 17.22 15.74
C SER A 62 -10.01 15.84 16.22
N ALA A 63 -9.55 15.46 17.41
CA ALA A 63 -10.19 14.40 18.19
C ALA A 63 -11.69 14.67 18.27
N ILE A 64 -12.49 13.61 18.46
CA ILE A 64 -13.92 13.78 18.68
C ILE A 64 -14.15 14.83 19.76
N ASP A 65 -15.11 15.74 19.55
CA ASP A 65 -15.43 16.80 20.52
C ASP A 65 -15.71 16.18 21.90
N GLN A 66 -15.13 16.79 22.95
CA GLN A 66 -15.22 16.26 24.31
C GLN A 66 -16.68 16.17 24.79
N GLU A 67 -17.53 17.14 24.47
CA GLU A 67 -18.96 17.11 24.83
C GLU A 67 -19.67 15.92 24.17
N LYS A 68 -19.33 15.65 22.90
CA LYS A 68 -19.88 14.51 22.17
C LYS A 68 -19.40 13.19 22.78
N LEU A 69 -18.13 13.10 23.15
CA LEU A 69 -17.54 11.94 23.79
C LEU A 69 -18.17 11.69 25.16
N ASP A 70 -18.36 12.72 25.99
CA ASP A 70 -18.95 12.64 27.30
C ASP A 70 -20.39 12.10 27.23
N ARG A 71 -21.22 12.62 26.31
CA ARG A 71 -22.56 12.11 26.07
C ARG A 71 -22.56 10.65 25.62
N PHE A 72 -21.63 10.25 24.76
CA PHE A 72 -21.50 8.86 24.35
C PHE A 72 -21.21 7.98 25.56
N CYS A 73 -20.24 8.32 26.37
CA CYS A 73 -19.81 7.50 27.50
C CYS A 73 -20.83 7.44 28.64
N GLN A 74 -21.57 8.54 28.89
CA GLN A 74 -22.53 8.62 30.00
C GLN A 74 -23.93 8.12 29.64
N ASP A 75 -24.42 8.43 28.43
CA ASP A 75 -25.82 8.24 28.07
C ASP A 75 -26.05 7.17 27.01
N ILE A 76 -25.17 7.06 25.99
CA ILE A 76 -25.41 6.23 24.82
C ILE A 76 -24.83 4.82 25.00
N LEU A 77 -23.52 4.73 25.28
CA LEU A 77 -22.83 3.44 25.40
C LEU A 77 -23.45 2.52 26.45
N PRO A 78 -23.89 2.98 27.64
CA PRO A 78 -24.57 2.11 28.60
C PRO A 78 -25.86 1.48 28.09
N LYS A 79 -26.49 2.04 27.04
CA LYS A 79 -27.75 1.50 26.47
C LYS A 79 -27.52 0.51 25.33
N ILE A 80 -26.38 0.60 24.64
CA ILE A 80 -26.09 -0.20 23.43
C ILE A 80 -24.92 -1.17 23.62
N HIS A 81 -24.24 -1.16 24.77
CA HIS A 81 -22.99 -1.89 25.03
C HIS A 81 -23.05 -3.38 24.70
N GLU A 82 -24.22 -4.02 24.88
CA GLU A 82 -24.41 -5.44 24.54
C GLU A 82 -24.35 -5.72 23.03
N ASN A 83 -24.61 -4.73 22.19
CA ASN A 83 -24.55 -4.88 20.73
C ASN A 83 -23.15 -4.70 20.17
N VAL A 84 -22.27 -3.98 20.89
CA VAL A 84 -20.96 -3.57 20.39
C VAL A 84 -20.03 -4.77 20.21
N LYS A 85 -19.55 -4.96 18.99
CA LYS A 85 -18.59 -6.00 18.60
C LYS A 85 -17.23 -5.44 18.23
N CYS A 86 -17.20 -4.25 17.63
CA CYS A 86 -16.01 -3.59 17.11
C CYS A 86 -15.94 -2.14 17.56
N PHE A 87 -14.81 -1.77 18.09
CA PHE A 87 -14.43 -0.37 18.28
C PHE A 87 -13.31 0.04 17.33
N ILE A 88 -13.44 1.25 16.76
CA ILE A 88 -12.40 1.94 16.01
C ILE A 88 -12.04 3.20 16.80
N LEU A 89 -10.85 3.23 17.39
CA LEU A 89 -10.44 4.19 18.41
C LEU A 89 -9.09 4.83 18.12
N GLU A 90 -8.90 6.02 18.67
CA GLU A 90 -7.59 6.60 18.90
C GLU A 90 -7.17 6.43 20.38
N PRO A 91 -5.87 6.32 20.67
CA PRO A 91 -5.38 6.08 22.03
C PRO A 91 -5.85 7.11 23.06
N ILE A 92 -6.06 8.36 22.65
CA ILE A 92 -6.43 9.45 23.54
C ILE A 92 -7.83 9.27 24.17
N SER A 93 -8.77 8.67 23.45
CA SER A 93 -10.15 8.42 23.91
C SER A 93 -10.38 6.99 24.36
N MET A 94 -9.40 6.10 24.15
CA MET A 94 -9.53 4.66 24.31
C MET A 94 -9.98 4.27 25.72
N GLU A 95 -9.26 4.71 26.74
CA GLU A 95 -9.54 4.34 28.14
C GLU A 95 -10.94 4.80 28.58
N TYR A 96 -11.30 6.05 28.23
CA TYR A 96 -12.59 6.65 28.61
C TYR A 96 -13.78 5.91 27.99
N ILE A 97 -13.69 5.56 26.71
CA ILE A 97 -14.74 4.79 26.02
C ILE A 97 -14.85 3.37 26.57
N LEU A 98 -13.74 2.73 26.82
CA LEU A 98 -13.72 1.33 27.19
C LEU A 98 -14.13 1.07 28.64
N LEU A 99 -13.95 2.05 29.51
CA LEU A 99 -14.42 1.99 30.90
C LEU A 99 -15.88 2.43 31.08
N ALA A 100 -16.52 2.96 30.02
CA ALA A 100 -17.89 3.48 30.10
C ALA A 100 -18.97 2.38 30.31
N ALA A 101 -18.73 1.14 29.89
CA ALA A 101 -19.66 0.02 30.05
C ALA A 101 -18.98 -1.36 29.98
N ASP A 102 -19.70 -2.44 30.33
CA ASP A 102 -19.21 -3.82 30.13
C ASP A 102 -19.61 -4.35 28.75
N TYR A 103 -18.66 -4.37 27.83
CA TYR A 103 -18.88 -4.79 26.43
C TYR A 103 -18.72 -6.31 26.30
N ARG A 104 -19.79 -7.06 26.54
CA ARG A 104 -19.74 -8.53 26.56
C ARG A 104 -19.45 -9.17 25.21
N ASN A 105 -19.88 -8.53 24.13
CA ASN A 105 -19.75 -9.03 22.76
C ASN A 105 -18.58 -8.40 21.99
N LEU A 106 -17.75 -7.57 22.64
CA LEU A 106 -16.60 -6.94 22.02
C LEU A 106 -15.51 -7.97 21.70
N THR A 107 -15.23 -8.16 20.41
CA THR A 107 -14.23 -9.11 19.90
C THR A 107 -13.23 -8.48 18.97
N GLU A 108 -13.50 -7.29 18.47
CA GLU A 108 -12.65 -6.59 17.49
C GLU A 108 -12.28 -5.20 17.99
N LEU A 109 -11.00 -4.85 17.84
CA LEU A 109 -10.45 -3.56 18.18
C LEU A 109 -9.58 -3.05 17.02
N GLN A 110 -9.87 -1.85 16.53
CA GLN A 110 -9.08 -1.15 15.55
C GLN A 110 -8.49 0.11 16.18
N LEU A 111 -7.17 0.21 16.21
CA LEU A 111 -6.44 1.33 16.83
C LEU A 111 -5.74 2.17 15.76
N PHE A 112 -6.09 3.44 15.69
CA PHE A 112 -5.42 4.42 14.85
C PHE A 112 -4.35 5.18 15.65
N ASN A 113 -3.33 5.70 14.97
CA ASN A 113 -2.24 6.48 15.58
C ASN A 113 -1.58 5.77 16.78
N PHE A 114 -1.44 4.47 16.69
CA PHE A 114 -0.87 3.63 17.73
C PHE A 114 0.65 3.81 17.82
N THR A 115 1.18 4.12 19.01
CA THR A 115 2.61 4.34 19.25
C THR A 115 3.18 3.33 20.24
N GLN A 116 4.52 3.27 20.36
CA GLN A 116 5.18 2.44 21.37
C GLN A 116 4.75 2.82 22.80
N GLU A 117 4.56 4.11 23.06
CA GLU A 117 4.12 4.60 24.36
C GLU A 117 2.74 4.06 24.74
N VAL A 118 1.83 4.01 23.79
CA VAL A 118 0.49 3.41 23.96
C VAL A 118 0.59 1.93 24.30
N ALA A 119 1.46 1.17 23.61
CA ALA A 119 1.66 -0.24 23.93
C ALA A 119 2.16 -0.44 25.36
N LEU A 120 3.14 0.37 25.78
CA LEU A 120 3.73 0.28 27.10
C LEU A 120 2.78 0.71 28.23
N ASN A 121 1.87 1.64 27.96
CA ASN A 121 0.92 2.13 28.96
C ASN A 121 -0.30 1.22 29.10
N TYR A 122 -0.84 0.72 28.00
CA TYR A 122 -2.14 0.02 28.02
C TYR A 122 -2.04 -1.50 27.88
N PHE A 123 -1.00 -2.04 27.24
CA PHE A 123 -0.88 -3.48 27.05
C PHE A 123 0.02 -4.12 28.11
N THR A 124 -0.22 -3.76 29.36
CA THR A 124 0.51 -4.26 30.52
C THR A 124 -0.43 -4.94 31.50
N ASN A 125 0.14 -5.68 32.46
CA ASN A 125 -0.63 -6.36 33.49
C ASN A 125 -1.28 -5.40 34.50
N GLU A 126 -0.84 -4.15 34.55
CA GLU A 126 -1.33 -3.12 35.49
C GLU A 126 -2.39 -2.22 34.86
N SER A 127 -2.67 -2.40 33.58
CA SER A 127 -3.63 -1.57 32.85
C SER A 127 -5.06 -1.77 33.35
N SER A 128 -5.80 -0.64 33.54
CA SER A 128 -7.21 -0.59 33.89
C SER A 128 -8.11 -1.33 32.88
N ILE A 129 -7.71 -1.35 31.60
CA ILE A 129 -8.47 -1.98 30.52
C ILE A 129 -8.15 -3.46 30.32
N ARG A 130 -7.23 -4.03 31.10
CA ARG A 130 -6.77 -5.42 30.96
C ARG A 130 -7.94 -6.41 30.97
N TYR A 131 -8.82 -6.32 31.95
CA TYR A 131 -9.94 -7.27 32.14
C TYR A 131 -10.94 -7.25 30.97
N ILE A 132 -11.04 -6.10 30.27
CA ILE A 132 -11.95 -5.94 29.15
C ILE A 132 -11.39 -6.62 27.90
N PHE A 133 -10.06 -6.56 27.67
CA PHE A 133 -9.47 -6.93 26.39
C PHE A 133 -8.73 -8.23 26.36
N GLN A 134 -8.01 -8.57 27.43
CA GLN A 134 -7.00 -9.61 27.39
C GLN A 134 -7.53 -10.96 26.86
N GLU A 135 -8.78 -11.29 27.18
CA GLU A 135 -9.39 -12.57 26.80
C GLU A 135 -10.52 -12.44 25.78
N LYS A 136 -11.12 -11.24 25.62
CA LYS A 136 -12.25 -11.03 24.71
C LYS A 136 -11.81 -10.74 23.28
N ILE A 137 -10.74 -9.95 23.09
CA ILE A 137 -10.31 -9.52 21.75
C ILE A 137 -9.68 -10.68 20.99
N THR A 138 -10.28 -10.99 19.86
CA THR A 138 -9.81 -11.99 18.90
C THR A 138 -9.25 -11.35 17.63
N ASN A 139 -9.68 -10.12 17.29
CA ASN A 139 -9.28 -9.40 16.10
C ASN A 139 -8.69 -8.04 16.50
N LEU A 140 -7.43 -7.81 16.17
CA LEU A 140 -6.75 -6.54 16.39
C LEU A 140 -6.22 -5.98 15.07
N ILE A 141 -6.67 -4.77 14.74
CA ILE A 141 -6.16 -4.02 13.60
C ILE A 141 -5.46 -2.77 14.14
N ILE A 142 -4.23 -2.57 13.74
CA ILE A 142 -3.44 -1.38 14.07
C ILE A 142 -3.18 -0.62 12.78
N ALA A 143 -3.65 0.61 12.72
CA ALA A 143 -3.44 1.51 11.60
C ALA A 143 -2.66 2.74 12.06
N ASN A 144 -1.59 3.08 11.36
CA ASN A 144 -0.80 4.25 11.73
C ASN A 144 -0.77 5.28 10.60
N ASN A 145 -1.16 6.51 10.97
CA ASN A 145 -1.10 7.70 10.11
C ASN A 145 -0.01 8.69 10.55
N ASP A 146 0.77 8.38 11.59
CA ASP A 146 1.78 9.29 12.13
C ASP A 146 2.85 9.56 11.07
N LYS A 147 3.02 10.84 10.72
CA LYS A 147 4.02 11.30 9.74
C LYS A 147 5.43 11.42 10.34
N ARG A 148 5.60 11.22 11.64
CA ARG A 148 6.89 11.34 12.31
C ARG A 148 7.78 10.17 11.96
N LYS A 149 9.02 10.48 11.55
CA LYS A 149 10.05 9.47 11.29
C LYS A 149 10.48 8.85 12.61
N TRP A 150 10.34 7.54 12.72
CA TRP A 150 10.86 6.81 13.86
C TRP A 150 12.38 6.58 13.74
N ASN A 151 13.12 6.88 14.79
CA ASN A 151 14.59 6.84 14.79
C ASN A 151 15.18 5.86 15.84
N GLY A 152 14.34 5.01 16.43
CA GLY A 152 14.78 4.05 17.45
C GLY A 152 15.33 2.72 16.89
N SER A 153 15.67 1.76 17.78
CA SER A 153 16.05 0.39 17.40
C SER A 153 14.82 -0.45 17.04
N LEU A 154 14.84 -1.09 15.87
CA LEU A 154 13.76 -1.98 15.41
C LEU A 154 13.57 -3.18 16.33
N GLU A 155 14.66 -3.71 16.89
CA GLU A 155 14.62 -4.82 17.85
C GLU A 155 13.90 -4.43 19.14
N ASN A 156 14.21 -3.24 19.68
CA ASN A 156 13.52 -2.72 20.85
C ASN A 156 12.04 -2.47 20.57
N TYR A 157 11.70 -1.96 19.38
CA TYR A 157 10.31 -1.81 18.98
C TYR A 157 9.60 -3.16 18.85
N SER A 158 10.27 -4.15 18.29
CA SER A 158 9.73 -5.52 18.18
C SER A 158 9.41 -6.13 19.54
N ARG A 159 10.28 -5.92 20.55
CA ARG A 159 10.06 -6.38 21.93
C ARG A 159 8.98 -5.59 22.66
N ASN A 160 9.03 -4.26 22.55
CA ASN A 160 8.17 -3.37 23.35
C ASN A 160 6.77 -3.21 22.78
N VAL A 161 6.56 -3.50 21.49
CA VAL A 161 5.26 -3.34 20.83
C VAL A 161 4.73 -4.68 20.35
N TYR A 162 5.41 -5.30 19.41
CA TYR A 162 4.87 -6.49 18.74
C TYR A 162 4.77 -7.70 19.66
N GLU A 163 5.78 -7.94 20.47
CA GLU A 163 5.77 -9.01 21.46
C GLU A 163 4.73 -8.75 22.56
N GLN A 164 4.61 -7.49 23.04
CA GLN A 164 3.64 -7.12 24.06
C GLN A 164 2.20 -7.32 23.57
N ILE A 165 1.90 -7.03 22.32
CA ILE A 165 0.58 -7.30 21.73
C ILE A 165 0.23 -8.80 21.88
N LEU A 166 1.14 -9.69 21.44
CA LEU A 166 0.87 -11.13 21.50
C LEU A 166 0.84 -11.70 22.93
N LYS A 167 1.59 -11.10 23.86
CA LYS A 167 1.55 -11.47 25.28
C LYS A 167 0.28 -10.99 25.97
N PHE A 168 -0.20 -9.81 25.60
CA PHE A 168 -1.37 -9.21 26.23
C PHE A 168 -2.68 -9.88 25.78
N PHE A 169 -2.89 -10.04 24.47
CA PHE A 169 -4.12 -10.60 23.91
C PHE A 169 -4.03 -12.13 23.82
N LYS A 170 -4.54 -12.84 24.82
CA LYS A 170 -4.38 -14.30 24.92
C LYS A 170 -5.14 -15.10 23.86
N ASN A 171 -6.28 -14.59 23.39
CA ASN A 171 -7.15 -15.26 22.42
C ASN A 171 -7.08 -14.63 21.03
N LEU A 172 -6.01 -13.86 20.73
CA LEU A 172 -5.85 -13.19 19.46
C LEU A 172 -5.73 -14.20 18.32
N LYS A 173 -6.64 -14.11 17.36
CA LYS A 173 -6.70 -14.94 16.15
C LYS A 173 -6.27 -14.16 14.91
N HIS A 174 -6.59 -12.86 14.86
CA HIS A 174 -6.30 -11.98 13.73
C HIS A 174 -5.50 -10.78 14.20
N LEU A 175 -4.33 -10.59 13.63
CA LEU A 175 -3.50 -9.40 13.82
C LEU A 175 -3.20 -8.77 12.45
N SER A 176 -3.61 -7.54 12.28
CA SER A 176 -3.33 -6.76 11.06
C SER A 176 -2.69 -5.43 11.42
N ILE A 177 -1.50 -5.16 10.88
CA ILE A 177 -0.78 -3.90 11.08
C ILE A 177 -0.67 -3.22 9.72
N ILE A 178 -1.48 -2.18 9.53
CA ILE A 178 -1.70 -1.50 8.26
C ILE A 178 -1.01 -0.15 8.25
N GLU A 179 -0.24 0.12 7.20
CA GLU A 179 0.25 1.47 6.90
C GLU A 179 -0.75 2.17 5.99
N THR A 180 -1.33 3.28 6.46
CA THR A 180 -2.36 3.98 5.69
C THR A 180 -1.79 4.98 4.70
N PHE A 181 -0.83 5.84 5.11
CA PHE A 181 -0.28 6.91 4.24
C PHE A 181 1.25 7.05 4.28
N ASN A 182 1.93 6.45 5.26
CA ASN A 182 3.37 6.68 5.43
C ASN A 182 4.15 5.36 5.55
N PRO A 183 5.19 5.12 4.73
CA PRO A 183 6.04 3.94 4.81
C PRO A 183 6.93 3.89 6.07
N LEU A 184 6.78 4.83 7.00
CA LEU A 184 7.71 5.05 8.11
C LEU A 184 7.36 4.33 9.41
N TYR A 185 6.26 3.54 9.46
CA TYR A 185 6.00 2.71 10.64
C TYR A 185 7.06 1.63 10.79
N PRO A 186 7.62 1.42 12.01
CA PRO A 186 8.70 0.47 12.21
C PRO A 186 8.28 -0.95 11.80
N PRO A 187 9.00 -1.59 10.89
CA PRO A 187 8.73 -2.99 10.53
C PRO A 187 9.14 -3.91 11.69
N LEU A 188 8.50 -5.08 11.75
CA LEU A 188 8.94 -6.14 12.66
C LEU A 188 10.34 -6.61 12.26
N SER A 189 11.26 -6.64 13.22
CA SER A 189 12.59 -7.23 13.09
C SER A 189 12.77 -8.33 14.13
N LEU A 190 13.09 -9.52 13.65
CA LEU A 190 13.28 -10.73 14.47
C LEU A 190 14.71 -11.27 14.40
N CYS A 191 15.55 -10.71 13.54
CA CYS A 191 16.97 -11.05 13.50
C CYS A 191 17.59 -10.86 14.87
N ASP A 192 18.40 -11.84 15.32
CA ASP A 192 19.08 -11.85 16.61
C ASP A 192 18.14 -11.91 17.85
N LEU A 193 16.83 -12.12 17.63
CA LEU A 193 15.87 -12.34 18.71
C LEU A 193 15.54 -13.83 18.88
N PRO A 194 15.42 -14.31 20.15
CA PRO A 194 15.05 -15.71 20.43
C PRO A 194 13.69 -16.08 19.79
N SER A 195 13.50 -17.38 19.50
CA SER A 195 12.25 -17.89 18.94
C SER A 195 11.04 -17.75 19.88
N THR A 196 11.26 -17.43 21.15
CA THR A 196 10.22 -17.10 22.12
C THR A 196 9.62 -15.71 21.95
N ILE A 197 10.32 -14.84 21.19
CA ILE A 197 9.81 -13.51 20.85
C ILE A 197 8.82 -13.62 19.69
N PHE A 198 7.71 -12.92 19.81
CA PHE A 198 6.63 -12.92 18.82
C PHE A 198 6.04 -14.33 18.59
N PHE A 199 5.75 -15.03 19.68
CA PHE A 199 5.14 -16.36 19.68
C PHE A 199 3.63 -16.29 19.95
N SER A 200 2.83 -17.10 19.24
CA SER A 200 1.41 -17.27 19.51
C SER A 200 0.95 -18.68 19.16
N SER A 201 0.14 -19.27 20.06
CA SER A 201 -0.55 -20.55 19.84
C SER A 201 -1.96 -20.39 19.28
N THR A 202 -2.47 -19.17 19.17
CA THR A 202 -3.87 -18.88 18.78
C THR A 202 -3.98 -18.12 17.47
N LEU A 203 -2.90 -17.45 17.03
CA LEU A 203 -2.91 -16.59 15.85
C LEU A 203 -3.08 -17.42 14.56
N THR A 204 -4.17 -17.13 13.84
CA THR A 204 -4.52 -17.80 12.57
C THR A 204 -4.31 -16.88 11.36
N HIS A 205 -4.44 -15.57 11.54
CA HIS A 205 -4.30 -14.57 10.47
C HIS A 205 -3.30 -13.49 10.88
N LEU A 206 -2.31 -13.26 10.03
CA LEU A 206 -1.30 -12.22 10.23
C LEU A 206 -1.14 -11.39 8.97
N CYS A 207 -1.29 -10.08 9.10
CA CYS A 207 -0.91 -9.10 8.08
C CYS A 207 0.09 -8.12 8.69
N ILE A 208 1.35 -8.14 8.23
CA ILE A 208 2.43 -7.38 8.86
C ILE A 208 3.50 -6.97 7.86
N LYS A 209 4.18 -5.86 8.18
CA LYS A 209 5.42 -5.47 7.52
C LYS A 209 6.62 -5.97 8.33
N VAL A 210 7.54 -6.63 7.65
CA VAL A 210 8.81 -7.07 8.22
C VAL A 210 9.97 -6.25 7.65
N HIS A 211 11.08 -6.18 8.38
CA HIS A 211 12.24 -5.43 7.94
C HIS A 211 12.93 -6.12 6.76
N THR A 212 13.31 -7.38 6.91
CA THR A 212 14.09 -8.14 5.94
C THR A 212 13.40 -9.44 5.50
N LEU A 213 13.95 -10.09 4.48
CA LEU A 213 13.52 -11.44 4.08
C LEU A 213 13.75 -12.47 5.20
N ASP A 214 14.82 -12.32 5.98
CA ASP A 214 15.11 -13.26 7.08
C ASP A 214 14.09 -13.11 8.21
N ASP A 215 13.60 -11.91 8.49
CA ASP A 215 12.50 -11.74 9.44
C ASP A 215 11.22 -12.48 8.98
N CYS A 216 10.97 -12.52 7.67
CA CYS A 216 9.89 -13.35 7.10
C CYS A 216 10.13 -14.85 7.36
N LEU A 217 11.36 -15.34 7.18
CA LEU A 217 11.72 -16.73 7.46
C LEU A 217 11.61 -17.06 8.96
N TYR A 218 12.02 -16.14 9.84
CA TYR A 218 11.85 -16.30 11.28
C TYR A 218 10.39 -16.33 11.73
N LEU A 219 9.51 -15.54 11.11
CA LEU A 219 8.06 -15.62 11.36
C LEU A 219 7.50 -17.02 11.08
N LEU A 220 8.06 -17.71 10.09
CA LEU A 220 7.59 -19.01 9.62
C LEU A 220 8.47 -20.18 10.10
N ASP A 221 9.23 -20.01 11.19
CA ASP A 221 10.10 -21.02 11.79
C ASP A 221 9.40 -21.98 12.77
N GLY A 222 8.07 -21.90 12.87
CA GLY A 222 7.25 -22.72 13.78
C GLY A 222 6.75 -21.97 15.01
N ARG A 223 7.11 -20.69 15.21
CA ARG A 223 6.58 -19.86 16.31
C ARG A 223 5.10 -19.52 16.17
N LEU A 224 4.52 -19.63 14.98
CA LEU A 224 3.11 -19.35 14.67
C LEU A 224 2.45 -20.56 13.97
N LYS A 225 2.39 -21.69 14.66
CA LYS A 225 1.96 -23.00 14.11
C LYS A 225 0.52 -23.03 13.62
N GLN A 226 -0.36 -22.17 14.15
CA GLN A 226 -1.80 -22.15 13.80
C GLN A 226 -2.10 -21.21 12.62
N LEU A 227 -1.07 -20.61 12.02
CA LEU A 227 -1.27 -19.63 10.97
C LEU A 227 -1.86 -20.27 9.72
N THR A 228 -3.03 -19.75 9.30
CA THR A 228 -3.73 -20.16 8.07
C THR A 228 -3.58 -19.10 6.97
N THR A 229 -3.48 -17.82 7.36
CA THR A 229 -3.31 -16.68 6.44
C THR A 229 -2.12 -15.84 6.89
N CYS A 230 -1.18 -15.62 5.98
CA CYS A 230 0.02 -14.82 6.22
C CYS A 230 0.25 -13.84 5.08
N ILE A 231 0.15 -12.54 5.38
CA ILE A 231 0.34 -11.45 4.43
C ILE A 231 1.55 -10.63 4.90
N ILE A 232 2.63 -10.69 4.15
CA ILE A 232 3.91 -10.06 4.50
C ILE A 232 4.31 -9.03 3.45
N ARG A 233 4.75 -7.86 3.94
CA ARG A 233 5.45 -6.85 3.14
C ARG A 233 6.86 -6.67 3.66
N ILE A 234 7.86 -6.76 2.80
CA ILE A 234 9.27 -6.53 3.15
C ILE A 234 9.64 -5.08 2.82
N SER A 235 10.35 -4.42 3.75
CA SER A 235 10.68 -2.99 3.65
C SER A 235 12.10 -2.68 3.21
N ASP A 236 13.09 -3.52 3.52
CA ASP A 236 14.50 -3.19 3.31
C ASP A 236 15.26 -4.25 2.50
N ARG A 237 16.38 -3.81 1.91
CA ARG A 237 17.32 -4.61 1.09
C ARG A 237 18.47 -5.18 1.89
N SER A 238 18.54 -4.96 3.21
CA SER A 238 19.71 -5.33 3.98
C SER A 238 20.10 -6.79 3.76
N LYS A 239 21.38 -7.01 3.50
CA LYS A 239 21.92 -8.35 3.39
C LYS A 239 21.91 -8.96 4.78
N SER A 240 21.11 -9.98 4.97
CA SER A 240 21.22 -10.81 6.14
C SER A 240 22.13 -11.99 5.86
N SER A 241 22.94 -12.32 6.85
CA SER A 241 23.85 -13.48 6.84
C SER A 241 23.32 -14.62 7.70
N SER A 242 22.15 -14.46 8.32
CA SER A 242 21.62 -15.45 9.26
C SER A 242 21.05 -16.66 8.54
N ILE A 243 21.37 -17.85 9.05
CA ILE A 243 20.85 -19.13 8.59
C ILE A 243 19.61 -19.43 9.45
N VAL A 244 18.45 -19.53 8.79
CA VAL A 244 17.23 -20.00 9.47
C VAL A 244 17.27 -21.53 9.52
N HIS A 245 17.32 -22.10 10.70
CA HIS A 245 17.53 -23.54 10.91
C HIS A 245 16.27 -24.40 10.81
N ASN A 246 15.07 -23.84 10.96
CA ASN A 246 13.83 -24.60 10.89
C ASN A 246 13.22 -24.55 9.48
N MET A 247 13.20 -25.70 8.84
CA MET A 247 12.67 -25.90 7.48
C MET A 247 11.44 -26.85 7.47
N ASP A 248 10.77 -27.02 8.61
CA ASP A 248 9.56 -27.85 8.71
C ASP A 248 8.44 -27.34 7.78
N ASP A 249 7.63 -28.26 7.29
CA ASP A 249 6.44 -27.94 6.50
C ASP A 249 5.49 -27.01 7.25
N LEU A 250 4.71 -26.22 6.51
CA LEU A 250 3.69 -25.30 7.00
C LEU A 250 2.27 -25.83 6.67
N PRO A 251 1.82 -26.91 7.33
CA PRO A 251 0.63 -27.66 6.90
C PRO A 251 -0.69 -26.88 7.05
N ASN A 252 -0.73 -25.91 7.94
CA ASN A 252 -1.95 -25.14 8.23
C ASN A 252 -2.09 -23.91 7.30
N LEU A 253 -1.02 -23.52 6.61
CA LEU A 253 -1.02 -22.30 5.81
C LEU A 253 -1.80 -22.51 4.51
N LYS A 254 -2.90 -21.74 4.34
CA LYS A 254 -3.82 -21.77 3.21
C LYS A 254 -3.67 -20.57 2.28
N CYS A 255 -3.35 -19.42 2.83
CA CYS A 255 -3.17 -18.18 2.09
C CYS A 255 -1.83 -17.55 2.45
N PHE A 256 -0.98 -17.34 1.45
CA PHE A 256 0.31 -16.65 1.60
C PHE A 256 0.45 -15.52 0.60
N SER A 257 0.80 -14.34 1.11
CA SER A 257 1.09 -13.17 0.30
C SER A 257 2.43 -12.58 0.69
N LEU A 258 3.35 -12.50 -0.25
CA LEU A 258 4.67 -11.88 -0.08
C LEU A 258 4.85 -10.73 -1.06
N LYS A 259 4.92 -9.50 -0.54
CA LYS A 259 5.22 -8.31 -1.32
C LYS A 259 6.59 -7.77 -0.93
N CYS A 260 7.54 -7.87 -1.85
CA CYS A 260 8.90 -7.38 -1.68
C CYS A 260 9.25 -6.39 -2.79
N TYR A 261 9.15 -5.09 -2.48
CA TYR A 261 9.52 -4.02 -3.42
C TYR A 261 11.06 -3.85 -3.55
N PRO A 262 11.88 -4.07 -2.51
CA PRO A 262 13.33 -4.15 -2.66
C PRO A 262 13.77 -5.33 -3.53
N ARG A 263 14.89 -5.17 -4.23
CA ARG A 263 15.48 -6.24 -5.06
C ARG A 263 16.13 -7.32 -4.18
N ILE A 264 15.81 -8.60 -4.45
CA ILE A 264 16.24 -9.79 -3.70
C ILE A 264 17.35 -10.49 -4.48
N ASN A 265 18.42 -10.86 -3.79
CA ASN A 265 19.54 -11.62 -4.40
C ASN A 265 19.46 -13.13 -4.16
N ASN A 266 18.70 -13.58 -3.16
CA ASN A 266 18.72 -14.94 -2.63
C ASN A 266 17.37 -15.66 -2.88
N TYR A 267 16.82 -15.50 -4.07
CA TYR A 267 15.53 -16.11 -4.43
C TYR A 267 15.59 -17.65 -4.38
N ASP A 268 16.56 -18.23 -5.10
CA ASP A 268 16.69 -19.70 -5.20
C ASP A 268 17.09 -20.33 -3.86
N GLU A 269 17.80 -19.60 -3.00
CA GLU A 269 18.30 -20.10 -1.70
C GLU A 269 17.29 -19.92 -0.55
N LYS A 270 16.42 -18.91 -0.61
CA LYS A 270 15.55 -18.55 0.51
C LYS A 270 14.06 -18.57 0.19
N ILE A 271 13.64 -17.96 -0.93
CA ILE A 271 12.20 -17.87 -1.26
C ILE A 271 11.70 -19.20 -1.82
N LEU A 272 12.41 -19.79 -2.76
CA LEU A 272 11.97 -21.04 -3.37
C LEU A 272 11.85 -22.18 -2.34
N PRO A 273 12.84 -22.43 -1.44
CA PRO A 273 12.68 -23.40 -0.36
C PRO A 273 11.55 -23.06 0.62
N LEU A 274 11.30 -21.76 0.90
CA LEU A 274 10.16 -21.35 1.71
C LEU A 274 8.84 -21.75 1.07
N LEU A 275 8.69 -21.53 -0.24
CA LEU A 275 7.48 -21.88 -0.98
C LEU A 275 7.25 -23.41 -1.00
N HIS A 276 8.29 -24.21 -1.11
CA HIS A 276 8.20 -25.69 -1.09
C HIS A 276 7.66 -26.27 0.23
N ARG A 277 7.70 -25.51 1.32
CA ARG A 277 7.13 -25.89 2.65
C ARG A 277 5.61 -25.76 2.71
N MET A 278 4.99 -25.10 1.71
CA MET A 278 3.56 -24.69 1.72
C MET A 278 2.70 -25.62 0.85
N LYS A 279 2.79 -26.94 1.05
CA LYS A 279 2.15 -27.96 0.21
C LYS A 279 0.63 -27.87 0.13
N TYR A 280 -0.01 -27.32 1.17
CA TYR A 280 -1.48 -27.21 1.29
C TYR A 280 -1.99 -25.81 1.02
N LEU A 281 -1.15 -24.97 0.38
CA LEU A 281 -1.52 -23.60 0.05
C LEU A 281 -2.62 -23.57 -1.01
N GLU A 282 -3.66 -22.76 -0.77
CA GLU A 282 -4.81 -22.58 -1.66
C GLU A 282 -4.70 -21.27 -2.46
N THR A 283 -4.12 -20.22 -1.85
CA THR A 283 -3.95 -18.91 -2.46
C THR A 283 -2.54 -18.40 -2.27
N LEU A 284 -1.86 -18.06 -3.38
CA LEU A 284 -0.52 -17.47 -3.40
C LEU A 284 -0.54 -16.11 -4.07
N THR A 285 0.07 -15.11 -3.42
CA THR A 285 0.31 -13.80 -4.00
C THR A 285 1.78 -13.44 -3.87
N LEU A 286 2.46 -13.19 -4.99
CA LEU A 286 3.89 -12.83 -5.02
C LEU A 286 4.09 -11.51 -5.77
N TYR A 287 4.75 -10.54 -5.13
CA TYR A 287 5.27 -9.34 -5.77
C TYR A 287 6.76 -9.26 -5.49
N LEU A 288 7.61 -9.61 -6.47
CA LEU A 288 9.03 -9.83 -6.28
C LEU A 288 9.88 -9.12 -7.33
N HIS A 289 10.99 -8.53 -6.87
CA HIS A 289 12.07 -8.07 -7.73
C HIS A 289 13.33 -8.89 -7.43
N ILE A 290 13.77 -9.70 -8.39
CA ILE A 290 14.88 -10.62 -8.24
C ILE A 290 16.09 -10.10 -9.01
N LYS A 291 17.26 -10.15 -8.37
CA LYS A 291 18.52 -9.70 -8.93
C LYS A 291 19.57 -10.81 -8.88
N ASN A 292 20.56 -10.78 -9.77
CA ASN A 292 21.72 -11.67 -9.79
C ASN A 292 21.33 -13.16 -9.99
N ARG A 293 20.34 -13.41 -10.83
CA ARG A 293 19.97 -14.76 -11.23
C ARG A 293 20.41 -15.01 -12.69
N ASN A 294 21.07 -16.12 -12.95
CA ASN A 294 21.61 -16.46 -14.27
C ASN A 294 20.54 -16.77 -15.35
N ARG A 295 19.27 -16.87 -14.93
CA ARG A 295 18.14 -17.11 -15.84
C ARG A 295 16.94 -16.29 -15.40
N PHE A 296 16.21 -15.80 -16.37
CA PHE A 296 14.91 -15.18 -16.10
C PHE A 296 13.92 -16.21 -15.57
N ILE A 297 12.99 -15.77 -14.73
CA ILE A 297 11.85 -16.58 -14.34
C ILE A 297 10.86 -16.54 -15.51
N ASP A 298 10.55 -17.72 -16.03
CA ASP A 298 9.59 -17.96 -17.09
C ASP A 298 8.44 -18.87 -16.60
N ASN A 299 7.52 -19.19 -17.49
CA ASN A 299 6.41 -20.09 -17.17
C ASN A 299 6.86 -21.50 -16.80
N SER A 300 7.92 -22.01 -17.44
CA SER A 300 8.46 -23.33 -17.11
C SER A 300 8.99 -23.38 -15.69
N HIS A 301 9.65 -22.30 -15.24
CA HIS A 301 10.08 -22.15 -13.85
C HIS A 301 8.89 -22.10 -12.89
N LEU A 302 7.84 -21.30 -13.21
CA LEU A 302 6.65 -21.24 -12.37
C LEU A 302 6.00 -22.60 -12.20
N GLN A 303 5.88 -23.37 -13.29
CA GLN A 303 5.27 -24.69 -13.26
C GLN A 303 6.11 -25.73 -12.51
N ASN A 304 7.40 -25.82 -12.82
CA ASN A 304 8.26 -26.88 -12.31
C ASN A 304 8.78 -26.61 -10.90
N GLU A 305 8.99 -25.34 -10.56
CA GLU A 305 9.64 -24.97 -9.30
C GLU A 305 8.67 -24.39 -8.26
N ILE A 306 7.47 -23.98 -8.66
CA ILE A 306 6.46 -23.45 -7.71
C ILE A 306 5.20 -24.31 -7.71
N LEU A 307 4.50 -24.40 -8.86
CA LEU A 307 3.17 -25.01 -8.92
C LEU A 307 3.20 -26.51 -8.66
N LEU A 308 4.25 -27.20 -9.07
CA LEU A 308 4.44 -28.65 -8.82
C LEU A 308 4.44 -28.98 -7.32
N TYR A 309 4.93 -28.07 -6.48
CA TYR A 309 5.00 -28.24 -5.02
C TYR A 309 3.74 -27.81 -4.28
N MET A 310 2.75 -27.25 -4.99
CA MET A 310 1.51 -26.71 -4.40
C MET A 310 0.26 -27.29 -5.07
N PRO A 311 -0.03 -28.60 -4.90
CA PRO A 311 -1.14 -29.27 -5.60
C PRO A 311 -2.53 -28.74 -5.23
N CYS A 312 -2.67 -28.05 -4.10
CA CYS A 312 -3.94 -27.47 -3.64
C CYS A 312 -4.14 -26.00 -4.09
N LEU A 313 -3.22 -25.44 -4.89
CA LEU A 313 -3.28 -24.03 -5.25
C LEU A 313 -4.40 -23.78 -6.29
N HIS A 314 -5.36 -22.93 -5.91
CA HIS A 314 -6.50 -22.53 -6.77
C HIS A 314 -6.32 -21.12 -7.35
N SER A 315 -5.59 -20.25 -6.65
CA SER A 315 -5.38 -18.86 -7.06
C SER A 315 -3.91 -18.48 -6.92
N PHE A 316 -3.33 -18.02 -8.03
CA PHE A 316 -1.95 -17.55 -8.08
C PHE A 316 -1.89 -16.19 -8.74
N THR A 317 -1.73 -15.14 -7.93
CA THR A 317 -1.54 -13.76 -8.37
C THR A 317 -0.08 -13.38 -8.23
N PHE A 318 0.56 -12.94 -9.31
CA PHE A 318 1.98 -12.62 -9.21
C PHE A 318 2.41 -11.46 -10.11
N TYR A 319 3.47 -10.80 -9.68
CA TYR A 319 4.37 -9.95 -10.43
C TYR A 319 5.80 -10.33 -10.03
N ILE A 320 6.58 -10.81 -10.97
CA ILE A 320 7.95 -11.22 -10.74
C ILE A 320 8.85 -10.57 -11.80
N SER A 321 9.71 -9.67 -11.33
CA SER A 321 10.72 -9.01 -12.17
C SER A 321 12.09 -9.63 -11.88
N THR A 322 12.76 -10.12 -12.90
CA THR A 322 14.11 -10.67 -12.82
C THR A 322 15.07 -9.78 -13.57
N SER A 323 16.15 -9.34 -12.91
CA SER A 323 17.22 -8.55 -13.52
C SER A 323 18.54 -9.29 -13.50
N ASP A 324 19.27 -9.23 -14.61
CA ASP A 324 20.59 -9.81 -14.76
C ASP A 324 21.61 -8.79 -15.25
N ASP A 325 22.79 -8.81 -14.64
CA ASP A 325 23.92 -7.93 -14.95
C ASP A 325 24.85 -8.51 -16.02
N THR A 326 24.60 -9.73 -16.56
CA THR A 326 25.50 -10.44 -17.47
C THR A 326 25.17 -10.19 -18.94
N ASN A 327 26.25 -10.08 -19.76
CA ASN A 327 26.18 -9.78 -21.19
C ASN A 327 25.57 -10.89 -22.08
N ASP A 328 25.44 -12.11 -21.57
CA ASP A 328 25.19 -13.30 -22.39
C ASP A 328 23.70 -13.55 -22.68
N LEU A 329 22.80 -13.06 -21.84
CA LEU A 329 21.36 -13.27 -21.99
C LEU A 329 20.68 -12.39 -23.07
N PHE A 330 21.35 -11.35 -23.57
CA PHE A 330 20.83 -10.51 -24.66
C PHE A 330 20.57 -11.28 -25.97
N ARG A 331 21.10 -12.48 -26.11
CA ARG A 331 21.03 -13.23 -27.35
C ARG A 331 19.76 -14.05 -27.55
N TYR A 332 18.96 -14.31 -26.49
CA TYR A 332 18.00 -15.41 -26.56
C TYR A 332 16.63 -15.23 -25.89
N VAL A 333 16.07 -14.04 -25.86
CA VAL A 333 14.62 -13.97 -25.55
C VAL A 333 13.89 -13.28 -26.71
N PRO A 334 13.41 -14.03 -27.71
CA PRO A 334 12.51 -13.51 -28.73
C PRO A 334 11.21 -13.07 -28.04
N SER A 335 10.75 -11.86 -28.34
CA SER A 335 9.46 -11.33 -27.83
C SER A 335 8.26 -12.24 -28.16
N GLN A 336 8.36 -13.06 -29.21
CA GLN A 336 7.36 -14.06 -29.61
C GLN A 336 7.30 -15.28 -28.68
N ASP A 337 8.42 -15.73 -28.11
CA ASP A 337 8.42 -16.87 -27.18
C ASP A 337 7.82 -16.49 -25.82
N ILE A 338 7.94 -15.24 -25.42
CA ILE A 338 7.35 -14.73 -24.18
C ILE A 338 5.82 -14.66 -24.27
N GLN A 339 5.28 -14.25 -25.43
CA GLN A 339 3.83 -14.28 -25.67
C GLN A 339 3.25 -15.71 -25.75
N ARG A 340 4.03 -16.69 -26.22
CA ARG A 340 3.61 -18.10 -26.24
C ARG A 340 3.56 -18.77 -24.87
N ILE A 341 4.23 -18.24 -23.88
CA ILE A 341 4.28 -18.75 -22.52
C ILE A 341 2.90 -18.73 -21.84
N ALA A 342 2.00 -17.83 -22.25
CA ALA A 342 0.72 -17.59 -21.61
C ALA A 342 -0.41 -18.59 -21.95
N THR A 343 -0.26 -19.46 -22.98
CA THR A 343 -1.43 -20.12 -23.57
C THR A 343 -1.64 -21.59 -23.17
N ASN A 344 -0.69 -22.25 -22.50
CA ASN A 344 -0.76 -23.71 -22.35
C ASN A 344 -1.11 -24.26 -20.95
N SER A 345 -1.29 -23.43 -19.92
CA SER A 345 -1.38 -23.97 -18.56
C SER A 345 -2.77 -23.94 -17.89
N GLY A 346 -3.84 -23.52 -18.60
CA GLY A 346 -5.20 -23.51 -17.99
C GLY A 346 -5.38 -22.57 -16.80
N HIS A 347 -4.32 -21.96 -16.32
CA HIS A 347 -4.28 -20.92 -15.31
C HIS A 347 -4.26 -19.54 -15.98
N GLU A 348 -4.76 -18.54 -15.27
CA GLU A 348 -4.92 -17.13 -15.66
C GLU A 348 -3.89 -16.61 -16.66
N GLN A 349 -4.31 -15.75 -17.57
CA GLN A 349 -3.45 -15.16 -18.59
C GLN A 349 -2.21 -14.53 -17.95
N CYS A 350 -1.02 -14.97 -18.36
CA CYS A 350 0.25 -14.36 -17.95
C CYS A 350 0.75 -13.44 -19.07
N MET A 351 1.32 -12.32 -18.71
CA MET A 351 2.01 -11.43 -19.64
C MET A 351 3.48 -11.28 -19.24
N ALA A 352 4.34 -11.05 -20.21
CA ALA A 352 5.73 -10.77 -19.96
C ALA A 352 6.15 -9.48 -20.66
N ASN A 353 7.01 -8.71 -19.99
CA ASN A 353 7.61 -7.49 -20.52
C ASN A 353 9.12 -7.54 -20.31
N ILE A 354 9.89 -7.21 -21.36
CA ILE A 354 11.35 -7.18 -21.28
C ILE A 354 11.82 -5.76 -21.52
N ILE A 355 12.57 -5.23 -20.57
CA ILE A 355 13.25 -3.94 -20.69
C ILE A 355 14.75 -4.20 -20.77
N LYS A 356 15.42 -3.59 -21.75
CA LYS A 356 16.86 -3.65 -21.90
C LYS A 356 17.48 -2.33 -21.48
N TYR A 357 18.42 -2.37 -20.55
CA TYR A 357 19.18 -1.20 -20.10
C TYR A 357 20.56 -1.18 -20.77
N ASN A 358 20.88 -0.11 -21.51
CA ASN A 358 22.15 -0.03 -22.24
C ASN A 358 23.34 0.41 -21.40
N SER A 359 23.12 1.26 -20.38
CA SER A 359 24.23 1.88 -19.64
C SER A 359 25.02 0.91 -18.77
N ASN A 360 24.35 -0.13 -18.22
CA ASN A 360 24.96 -1.11 -17.33
C ASN A 360 24.87 -2.56 -17.84
N ARG A 361 24.51 -2.75 -19.13
CA ARG A 361 24.31 -4.08 -19.71
C ARG A 361 23.31 -4.98 -18.96
N GLN A 362 22.39 -4.37 -18.22
CA GLN A 362 21.34 -5.07 -17.49
C GLN A 362 20.13 -5.29 -18.40
N ALA A 363 19.56 -6.50 -18.33
CA ALA A 363 18.25 -6.79 -18.86
C ALA A 363 17.28 -7.06 -17.71
N VAL A 364 16.05 -6.59 -17.85
CA VAL A 364 14.97 -6.87 -16.90
C VAL A 364 13.85 -7.59 -17.65
N CYS A 365 13.41 -8.71 -17.09
CA CYS A 365 12.25 -9.45 -17.57
C CYS A 365 11.20 -9.51 -16.46
N SER A 366 10.00 -9.00 -16.73
CA SER A 366 8.89 -9.05 -15.79
C SER A 366 7.78 -9.94 -16.33
N ILE A 367 7.31 -10.85 -15.48
CA ILE A 367 6.13 -11.69 -15.75
C ILE A 367 5.07 -11.42 -14.68
N PHE A 368 3.80 -11.43 -15.05
CA PHE A 368 2.71 -11.15 -14.14
C PHE A 368 1.39 -11.78 -14.57
N SER A 369 0.52 -12.04 -13.59
CA SER A 369 -0.84 -12.55 -13.83
C SER A 369 -1.80 -11.44 -14.26
N LEU A 370 -2.81 -11.81 -15.04
CA LEU A 370 -3.94 -10.95 -15.39
C LEU A 370 -5.27 -11.54 -14.82
N PRO A 371 -6.16 -10.69 -14.35
CA PRO A 371 -6.04 -9.24 -14.21
C PRO A 371 -4.95 -8.84 -13.22
N PHE A 372 -4.25 -7.73 -13.50
CA PHE A 372 -3.20 -7.22 -12.63
C PHE A 372 -3.83 -6.57 -11.38
N LEU A 373 -3.63 -7.18 -10.21
CA LEU A 373 -4.30 -6.80 -8.95
C LEU A 373 -3.43 -6.00 -7.98
N PHE A 374 -2.23 -5.57 -8.38
CA PHE A 374 -1.35 -4.76 -7.54
C PHE A 374 -1.53 -3.27 -7.82
N ASP A 375 -1.30 -2.45 -6.78
CA ASP A 375 -1.34 -0.99 -6.83
C ASP A 375 -0.10 -0.34 -7.44
N CYS A 376 0.97 -1.12 -7.62
CA CYS A 376 2.26 -0.67 -8.08
C CYS A 376 2.73 -1.53 -9.25
N LEU A 377 3.20 -0.90 -10.32
CA LEU A 377 3.83 -1.57 -11.45
C LEU A 377 5.17 -0.89 -11.75
N GLN A 378 6.22 -1.70 -11.84
CA GLN A 378 7.58 -1.20 -12.07
C GLN A 378 8.15 -1.78 -13.35
N ASP A 379 9.25 -1.17 -13.82
CA ASP A 379 10.04 -1.66 -14.94
C ASP A 379 9.24 -1.76 -16.27
N ILE A 380 8.38 -0.79 -16.56
CA ILE A 380 7.67 -0.65 -17.83
C ILE A 380 8.48 0.22 -18.80
N GLY A 381 8.67 -0.27 -20.03
CA GLY A 381 9.34 0.46 -21.12
C GLY A 381 8.40 0.84 -22.24
N ASN A 382 8.97 1.27 -23.38
CA ASN A 382 8.22 1.65 -24.59
C ASN A 382 7.28 0.53 -25.10
N ILE A 383 7.64 -0.71 -24.83
CA ILE A 383 6.83 -1.89 -25.17
C ILE A 383 6.19 -2.43 -23.89
N PHE A 384 4.89 -2.28 -23.77
CA PHE A 384 4.10 -2.87 -22.70
C PHE A 384 2.76 -3.37 -23.26
N PRO A 385 2.06 -4.31 -22.54
CA PRO A 385 0.82 -4.91 -23.04
C PRO A 385 -0.31 -3.90 -23.24
N ASP A 386 -1.11 -4.10 -24.27
CA ASP A 386 -2.32 -3.33 -24.52
C ASP A 386 -3.46 -3.83 -23.62
N THR A 387 -3.44 -3.40 -22.37
CA THR A 387 -4.43 -3.74 -21.34
C THR A 387 -4.64 -2.58 -20.37
N VAL A 388 -5.78 -2.60 -19.66
CA VAL A 388 -6.11 -1.60 -18.65
C VAL A 388 -5.77 -2.12 -17.25
N PHE A 389 -4.86 -1.42 -16.59
CA PHE A 389 -4.39 -1.70 -15.23
C PHE A 389 -5.22 -0.94 -14.20
N LYS A 390 -6.44 -1.44 -13.92
CA LYS A 390 -7.46 -0.74 -13.12
C LYS A 390 -7.07 -0.42 -11.67
N TYR A 391 -6.09 -1.12 -11.11
CA TYR A 391 -5.69 -0.98 -9.70
C TYR A 391 -4.35 -0.27 -9.52
N VAL A 392 -3.61 -0.02 -10.61
CA VAL A 392 -2.31 0.61 -10.54
C VAL A 392 -2.46 2.10 -10.28
N THR A 393 -1.94 2.53 -9.13
CA THR A 393 -1.86 3.94 -8.72
C THR A 393 -0.42 4.45 -8.77
N LYS A 394 0.58 3.55 -8.77
CA LYS A 394 2.01 3.89 -8.78
C LYS A 394 2.69 3.19 -9.94
N LEU A 395 3.32 3.97 -10.80
CA LEU A 395 3.97 3.46 -12.01
C LEU A 395 5.42 3.95 -12.11
N TRP A 396 6.35 3.02 -12.37
CA TRP A 396 7.74 3.32 -12.74
C TRP A 396 7.99 2.94 -14.18
N ILE A 397 8.24 3.95 -15.01
CA ILE A 397 8.61 3.75 -16.41
C ILE A 397 10.10 3.99 -16.60
N VAL A 398 10.74 3.06 -17.26
CA VAL A 398 12.18 3.08 -17.51
C VAL A 398 12.48 2.58 -18.92
N ASP A 399 13.21 3.35 -19.71
CA ASP A 399 13.70 2.88 -21.01
C ASP A 399 15.05 3.50 -21.35
N VAL A 400 15.70 2.89 -22.32
CA VAL A 400 16.94 3.39 -22.98
C VAL A 400 16.61 4.50 -23.96
N MET A 401 15.49 4.36 -24.66
CA MET A 401 15.00 5.34 -25.62
C MET A 401 14.09 6.36 -24.95
N SER A 402 14.09 7.59 -25.45
CA SER A 402 13.12 8.58 -25.02
C SER A 402 11.70 8.11 -25.34
N PHE A 403 10.78 8.38 -24.43
CA PHE A 403 9.36 8.16 -24.65
C PHE A 403 8.81 9.27 -25.56
N ASN A 404 8.00 8.91 -26.53
CA ASN A 404 7.31 9.85 -27.39
C ASN A 404 5.92 10.22 -26.82
N HIS A 405 5.27 11.21 -27.40
CA HIS A 405 3.96 11.67 -26.97
C HIS A 405 2.89 10.57 -27.03
N GLU A 406 2.90 9.74 -28.06
CA GLU A 406 1.95 8.63 -28.22
C GLU A 406 2.08 7.58 -27.09
N PHE A 407 3.30 7.33 -26.63
CA PHE A 407 3.52 6.48 -25.44
C PHE A 407 2.78 7.04 -24.22
N PHE A 408 2.84 8.35 -23.97
CA PHE A 408 2.16 8.96 -22.83
C PHE A 408 0.63 8.97 -22.99
N ILE A 409 0.11 9.05 -24.20
CA ILE A 409 -1.32 8.81 -24.48
C ILE A 409 -1.71 7.39 -24.07
N ARG A 410 -0.95 6.37 -24.48
CA ARG A 410 -1.18 4.98 -24.10
C ARG A 410 -1.11 4.78 -22.58
N ILE A 411 -0.13 5.38 -21.90
CA ILE A 411 -0.02 5.33 -20.43
C ILE A 411 -1.27 5.90 -19.78
N SER A 412 -1.77 7.05 -20.20
CA SER A 412 -2.98 7.65 -19.61
C SER A 412 -4.23 6.78 -19.77
N GLN A 413 -4.34 6.08 -20.89
CA GLN A 413 -5.45 5.16 -21.18
C GLN A 413 -5.35 3.84 -20.41
N SER A 414 -4.13 3.29 -20.30
CA SER A 414 -3.89 2.02 -19.64
C SER A 414 -3.90 2.13 -18.10
N PHE A 415 -3.63 3.31 -17.54
CA PHE A 415 -3.53 3.53 -16.08
C PHE A 415 -4.49 4.63 -15.59
N PRO A 416 -5.81 4.39 -15.58
CA PRO A 416 -6.81 5.43 -15.31
C PRO A 416 -6.77 6.00 -13.87
N LEU A 417 -6.23 5.26 -12.90
CA LEU A 417 -6.12 5.68 -11.50
C LEU A 417 -4.69 6.09 -11.10
N LEU A 418 -3.85 6.48 -12.07
CA LEU A 418 -2.46 6.83 -11.83
C LEU A 418 -2.34 8.06 -10.92
N ASP A 419 -1.79 7.85 -9.73
CA ASP A 419 -1.53 8.86 -8.70
C ASP A 419 -0.06 9.29 -8.67
N LYS A 420 0.88 8.31 -8.80
CA LYS A 420 2.32 8.57 -8.73
C LYS A 420 3.04 7.99 -9.93
N LEU A 421 3.78 8.83 -10.63
CA LEU A 421 4.56 8.44 -11.80
C LEU A 421 6.04 8.74 -11.62
N HIS A 422 6.87 7.71 -11.82
CA HIS A 422 8.32 7.83 -11.91
C HIS A 422 8.75 7.60 -13.35
N VAL A 423 9.50 8.56 -13.93
CA VAL A 423 10.06 8.46 -15.26
C VAL A 423 11.58 8.49 -15.17
N THR A 424 12.22 7.47 -15.72
CA THR A 424 13.69 7.37 -15.75
C THR A 424 14.16 7.03 -17.16
N SER A 425 15.20 7.70 -17.63
CA SER A 425 15.89 7.36 -18.88
C SER A 425 17.30 6.87 -18.57
N SER A 426 17.70 5.74 -19.14
CA SER A 426 19.01 5.15 -18.88
C SER A 426 20.16 5.76 -19.70
N LYS A 427 19.89 6.69 -20.61
CA LYS A 427 20.97 7.44 -21.28
C LYS A 427 21.60 8.41 -20.30
N LEU A 428 22.83 8.15 -19.92
CA LEU A 428 23.75 9.18 -19.47
C LEU A 428 23.75 10.29 -20.55
N GLN A 429 23.42 11.50 -20.14
CA GLN A 429 23.47 12.69 -20.98
C GLN A 429 24.91 12.90 -21.49
N LEU A 430 25.28 12.20 -22.55
CA LEU A 430 26.45 12.54 -23.34
C LEU A 430 26.02 13.63 -24.33
N SER A 431 26.47 14.84 -24.01
CA SER A 431 26.35 16.07 -24.80
C SER A 431 25.00 16.81 -24.78
N TYR A 432 24.99 17.91 -24.07
CA TYR A 432 24.12 19.05 -24.32
C TYR A 432 24.47 19.63 -25.70
N ASN A 433 23.96 19.06 -26.77
CA ASN A 433 23.94 19.77 -28.04
C ASN A 433 22.80 20.78 -27.97
N MET A 434 23.16 22.04 -27.72
CA MET A 434 22.25 23.20 -27.66
C MET A 434 21.50 23.46 -28.98
N ASP A 435 21.85 22.76 -30.06
CA ASP A 435 21.32 23.03 -31.41
C ASP A 435 20.07 22.22 -31.79
N ALA A 436 19.55 21.39 -30.87
CA ALA A 436 18.37 20.54 -31.15
C ALA A 436 17.01 21.18 -30.80
N PHE A 437 16.99 22.39 -30.27
CA PHE A 437 15.74 23.08 -29.88
C PHE A 437 15.01 23.82 -31.01
N SER A 438 15.36 23.57 -32.28
CA SER A 438 14.71 24.18 -33.43
C SER A 438 14.01 23.16 -34.32
N SER A 439 12.94 22.58 -33.85
CA SER A 439 11.87 22.11 -34.73
C SER A 439 10.53 22.60 -34.19
N ASP A 440 10.17 23.82 -34.59
CA ASP A 440 8.80 24.30 -34.67
C ASP A 440 8.01 23.41 -35.64
N ASN A 441 7.74 22.20 -35.25
CA ASN A 441 6.68 21.40 -35.86
C ASN A 441 5.41 21.70 -35.08
N SER A 442 4.59 22.60 -35.62
CA SER A 442 3.21 22.89 -35.25
C SER A 442 2.29 21.67 -35.49
N GLN A 443 2.66 20.50 -34.97
CA GLN A 443 1.75 19.38 -34.87
C GLN A 443 0.83 19.65 -33.67
N SER A 444 -0.46 19.78 -33.95
CA SER A 444 -1.51 19.81 -32.93
C SER A 444 -1.56 18.44 -32.22
N TYR A 445 -0.85 18.34 -31.10
CA TYR A 445 -0.90 17.14 -30.26
C TYR A 445 -2.21 17.12 -29.47
N SER A 446 -2.83 15.92 -29.32
CA SER A 446 -3.93 15.74 -28.39
C SER A 446 -3.42 15.87 -26.94
N ILE A 447 -4.03 16.74 -26.14
CA ILE A 447 -3.62 16.95 -24.74
C ILE A 447 -3.87 15.67 -23.92
N VAL A 448 -2.81 15.10 -23.34
CA VAL A 448 -2.90 13.91 -22.49
C VAL A 448 -3.46 14.30 -21.12
N LYS A 449 -4.45 13.58 -20.62
CA LYS A 449 -5.12 13.88 -19.35
C LYS A 449 -4.73 12.89 -18.27
N TYR A 450 -4.21 13.39 -17.13
CA TYR A 450 -3.90 12.63 -15.93
C TYR A 450 -4.70 13.19 -14.75
N PRO A 451 -5.99 12.82 -14.60
CA PRO A 451 -6.90 13.46 -13.65
C PRO A 451 -6.54 13.22 -12.18
N HIS A 452 -5.82 12.14 -11.89
CA HIS A 452 -5.49 11.73 -10.52
C HIS A 452 -4.00 11.86 -10.16
N LEU A 453 -3.14 12.28 -11.10
CA LEU A 453 -1.69 12.35 -10.87
C LEU A 453 -1.36 13.44 -9.86
N THR A 454 -0.91 13.03 -8.66
CA THR A 454 -0.53 13.93 -7.57
C THR A 454 0.98 14.10 -7.44
N ALA A 455 1.77 13.07 -7.80
CA ALA A 455 3.22 13.09 -7.66
C ALA A 455 3.93 12.67 -8.97
N LEU A 456 4.87 13.50 -9.40
CA LEU A 456 5.73 13.26 -10.57
C LEU A 456 7.20 13.27 -10.17
N HIS A 457 7.90 12.16 -10.43
CA HIS A 457 9.33 12.01 -10.20
C HIS A 457 10.07 11.85 -11.54
N VAL A 458 10.86 12.84 -11.90
CA VAL A 458 11.56 12.94 -13.20
C VAL A 458 13.05 13.27 -13.04
N MET A 459 13.65 12.89 -11.90
CA MET A 459 15.05 13.26 -11.58
C MET A 459 16.08 12.79 -12.62
N ASN A 460 15.83 11.65 -13.27
CA ASN A 460 16.71 11.05 -14.26
C ASN A 460 15.99 10.87 -15.61
N ALA A 461 15.00 11.70 -15.89
CA ALA A 461 14.26 11.66 -17.15
C ALA A 461 14.98 12.52 -18.23
N ASN A 462 14.68 12.23 -19.50
CA ASN A 462 15.06 13.11 -20.60
C ASN A 462 14.25 14.42 -20.51
N ILE A 463 14.84 15.53 -20.94
CA ILE A 463 14.21 16.86 -20.97
C ILE A 463 12.88 16.83 -21.74
N ASP A 464 12.83 16.14 -22.88
CA ASP A 464 11.62 15.99 -23.68
C ASP A 464 10.50 15.32 -22.88
N ASN A 465 10.82 14.30 -22.06
CA ASN A 465 9.86 13.63 -21.20
C ASN A 465 9.36 14.51 -20.04
N ILE A 466 10.23 15.40 -19.52
CA ILE A 466 9.83 16.38 -18.50
C ILE A 466 8.87 17.40 -19.12
N GLU A 467 9.16 17.86 -20.33
CA GLU A 467 8.33 18.79 -21.07
C GLU A 467 6.93 18.23 -21.37
N GLU A 468 6.81 16.92 -21.61
CA GLU A 468 5.51 16.27 -21.84
C GLU A 468 4.52 16.47 -20.68
N PHE A 469 5.01 16.57 -19.44
CA PHE A 469 4.14 16.76 -18.27
C PHE A 469 3.99 18.22 -17.85
N LEU A 470 5.04 19.00 -17.95
CA LEU A 470 5.01 20.37 -17.46
C LEU A 470 4.37 21.34 -18.49
N ASN A 471 4.42 21.05 -19.78
CA ASN A 471 3.82 21.88 -20.82
C ASN A 471 2.30 21.63 -20.92
N GLU A 472 1.49 22.67 -20.65
CA GLU A 472 0.01 22.59 -20.71
C GLU A 472 -0.56 22.27 -22.09
N THR A 473 0.20 22.52 -23.16
CA THR A 473 -0.23 22.19 -24.54
C THR A 473 -0.09 20.69 -24.82
N LYS A 474 0.66 19.95 -24.00
CA LYS A 474 0.91 18.51 -24.12
C LYS A 474 0.17 17.70 -23.08
N ALA A 475 0.14 18.14 -21.81
CA ALA A 475 -0.52 17.42 -20.73
C ALA A 475 -1.35 18.31 -19.82
N TYR A 476 -2.44 17.75 -19.32
CA TYR A 476 -3.30 18.32 -18.29
C TYR A 476 -3.19 17.48 -17.01
N VAL A 477 -2.58 18.06 -15.96
CA VAL A 477 -2.27 17.42 -14.66
C VAL A 477 -2.88 18.23 -13.51
N PRO A 478 -4.21 18.24 -13.35
CA PRO A 478 -4.91 19.16 -12.45
C PRO A 478 -4.64 18.93 -10.96
N CYS A 479 -4.17 17.75 -10.59
CA CYS A 479 -3.94 17.34 -9.20
C CYS A 479 -2.45 17.28 -8.81
N LEU A 480 -1.54 17.71 -9.68
CA LEU A 480 -0.10 17.61 -9.44
C LEU A 480 0.32 18.55 -8.28
N THR A 481 0.73 17.97 -7.16
CA THR A 481 1.13 18.68 -5.95
C THR A 481 2.57 18.42 -5.52
N VAL A 482 3.18 17.31 -5.99
CA VAL A 482 4.55 16.92 -5.66
C VAL A 482 5.37 16.77 -6.94
N LEU A 483 6.48 17.50 -7.03
CA LEU A 483 7.43 17.39 -8.14
C LEU A 483 8.84 17.11 -7.63
N ILE A 484 9.44 16.03 -8.13
CA ILE A 484 10.81 15.63 -7.83
C ILE A 484 11.62 15.69 -9.12
N ILE A 485 12.54 16.65 -9.24
CA ILE A 485 13.23 16.99 -10.49
C ILE A 485 14.63 17.54 -10.22
N ASN A 486 15.54 17.40 -11.18
CA ASN A 486 16.81 18.11 -11.15
C ASN A 486 16.62 19.61 -11.40
N TYR A 487 17.26 20.45 -10.61
CA TYR A 487 17.17 21.89 -10.75
C TYR A 487 17.57 22.39 -12.13
N LYS A 488 18.64 21.82 -12.72
CA LYS A 488 19.11 22.19 -14.05
C LYS A 488 18.06 21.91 -15.13
N ASP A 489 17.41 20.76 -15.06
CA ASP A 489 16.40 20.33 -16.02
C ASP A 489 15.12 21.17 -15.87
N LEU A 490 14.71 21.46 -14.63
CA LEU A 490 13.61 22.37 -14.35
C LEU A 490 13.85 23.76 -14.95
N LYS A 491 15.05 24.31 -14.74
CA LYS A 491 15.44 25.62 -15.26
C LYS A 491 15.42 25.67 -16.79
N LEU A 492 15.84 24.59 -17.46
CA LEU A 492 15.80 24.46 -18.91
C LEU A 492 14.37 24.43 -19.46
N VAL A 493 13.53 23.52 -18.94
CA VAL A 493 12.14 23.32 -19.41
C VAL A 493 11.30 24.58 -19.18
N THR A 494 11.51 25.28 -18.05
CA THR A 494 10.79 26.52 -17.71
C THR A 494 11.41 27.78 -18.35
N LYS A 495 12.49 27.66 -19.13
CA LYS A 495 13.26 28.80 -19.69
C LYS A 495 13.62 29.82 -18.60
N ASN A 496 14.31 29.36 -17.56
CA ASN A 496 14.65 30.17 -16.38
C ASN A 496 13.42 30.75 -15.66
N PHE A 497 12.35 29.95 -15.51
CA PHE A 497 11.08 30.32 -14.83
C PHE A 497 10.33 31.48 -15.50
N THR A 498 10.42 31.59 -16.84
CA THR A 498 9.75 32.62 -17.64
C THR A 498 8.71 32.08 -18.62
N ARG A 499 8.69 30.76 -18.84
CA ARG A 499 7.83 30.12 -19.87
C ARG A 499 6.40 29.93 -19.34
N GLU A 500 5.42 30.62 -19.94
CA GLU A 500 4.02 30.59 -19.52
C GLU A 500 3.36 29.21 -19.74
N GLU A 501 3.70 28.49 -20.82
CA GLU A 501 3.09 27.19 -21.13
C GLU A 501 3.40 26.10 -20.10
N THR A 502 4.45 26.27 -19.28
CA THR A 502 4.78 25.35 -18.20
C THR A 502 4.29 25.84 -16.84
N ARG A 503 3.92 27.12 -16.73
CA ARG A 503 3.52 27.73 -15.46
C ARG A 503 2.23 27.15 -14.92
N ARG A 504 1.21 26.91 -15.76
CA ARG A 504 -0.10 26.43 -15.32
C ARG A 504 -0.03 25.08 -14.59
N ASN A 505 0.73 24.12 -15.12
CA ASN A 505 0.92 22.83 -14.50
C ASN A 505 1.81 22.90 -13.24
N CYS A 506 2.58 23.97 -13.05
CA CYS A 506 3.42 24.20 -11.87
C CYS A 506 2.72 24.94 -10.73
N THR A 507 1.60 25.63 -10.96
CA THR A 507 0.96 26.50 -9.94
C THR A 507 0.43 25.77 -8.71
N LYS A 508 0.08 24.48 -8.82
CA LYS A 508 -0.49 23.68 -7.74
C LYS A 508 0.55 22.87 -6.96
N ILE A 509 1.83 22.95 -7.33
CA ILE A 509 2.90 22.21 -6.67
C ILE A 509 3.12 22.81 -5.29
N LYS A 510 2.98 21.96 -4.26
CA LYS A 510 3.15 22.26 -2.83
C LYS A 510 4.47 21.74 -2.28
N GLU A 511 5.01 20.70 -2.90
CA GLU A 511 6.28 20.08 -2.52
C GLU A 511 7.17 19.99 -3.75
N LEU A 512 8.31 20.69 -3.73
CA LEU A 512 9.33 20.66 -4.78
C LEU A 512 10.62 20.10 -4.21
N MET A 513 11.02 18.91 -4.66
CA MET A 513 12.27 18.27 -4.27
C MET A 513 13.31 18.42 -5.38
N LEU A 514 14.38 19.11 -5.07
CA LEU A 514 15.49 19.39 -5.97
C LEU A 514 16.77 18.68 -5.50
N ASN A 515 17.65 18.34 -6.42
CA ASN A 515 18.97 17.74 -6.12
C ASN A 515 20.01 18.75 -5.57
N LEU A 516 19.69 20.03 -5.52
CA LEU A 516 20.54 21.10 -5.02
C LEU A 516 19.78 21.99 -4.04
N LEU A 517 20.48 22.51 -3.03
CA LEU A 517 19.97 23.58 -2.17
C LEU A 517 19.98 24.90 -2.96
N VAL A 518 18.80 25.40 -3.28
CA VAL A 518 18.61 26.63 -4.08
C VAL A 518 17.96 27.69 -3.18
N GLN A 519 18.32 28.96 -3.40
CA GLN A 519 17.60 30.06 -2.78
C GLN A 519 16.18 30.14 -3.38
N MET A 520 15.16 29.92 -2.54
CA MET A 520 13.78 29.73 -2.97
C MET A 520 13.10 31.00 -3.55
N LYS A 521 13.69 32.19 -3.39
CA LYS A 521 13.04 33.47 -3.78
C LYS A 521 12.61 33.55 -5.24
N GLU A 522 13.41 33.01 -6.16
CA GLU A 522 13.09 33.01 -7.61
C GLU A 522 12.00 31.98 -7.97
N LEU A 523 11.82 30.95 -7.13
CA LEU A 523 10.87 29.86 -7.36
C LEU A 523 9.44 30.24 -6.96
N TYR A 524 9.25 31.01 -5.88
CA TYR A 524 7.90 31.34 -5.38
C TYR A 524 7.01 32.09 -6.39
N HIS A 525 7.61 32.88 -7.29
CA HIS A 525 6.83 33.53 -8.35
C HIS A 525 6.27 32.52 -9.36
N TYR A 526 7.01 31.43 -9.60
CA TYR A 526 6.63 30.42 -10.56
C TYR A 526 5.81 29.28 -9.93
N PHE A 527 6.04 29.01 -8.65
CA PHE A 527 5.35 28.01 -7.82
C PHE A 527 4.65 28.69 -6.63
N PRO A 528 3.53 29.36 -6.83
CA PRO A 528 2.91 30.17 -5.79
C PRO A 528 2.32 29.36 -4.63
N SER A 529 2.23 28.04 -4.76
CA SER A 529 1.69 27.15 -3.72
C SER A 529 2.76 26.45 -2.86
N LEU A 530 4.08 26.71 -3.11
CA LEU A 530 5.20 26.19 -2.33
C LEU A 530 5.25 26.74 -0.90
#